data_95f2ebda096ab6054970043a69a7c1a1
#
_entry.id   95f2ebda096ab6054970043a69a7c1a1
#
_cell.length_a   1.000
_cell.length_b   1.000
_cell.length_c   1.000
_cell.angle_alpha   90.00
_cell.angle_beta   90.00
_cell.angle_gamma   90.00
#
_symmetry.space_group_name_H-M   'P 1'
#
loop_
_entity.id
_entity.type
_entity.pdbx_description
1 polymer ?
#
loop_
_entity_poly.entity_id
_entity_poly.type
_entity_poly.pdbx_seq_one_letter_code
_entity_poly.pdbx_strand_id
1 'polypeptide(L)'
;MLGFDIIDNWDNELKEMNKGKVGEPYHYPNSFLLLLGYARVYFHLPFRQTEGIVRAHAENKIPSIPDYSTIDRRINKLDIHVNNNKLGSNDVIIAIDSTGIKVTNRGEWMGHKWHCKSRKGYLKIHVAVDINNKNNKIKILSLNVTTEKVHDSKVLPMLMHDIIRQQNIDVNTVIADGSYDSNKIFQFLSFNDIKPAIEVRKNARIRNDNHYKRNLAVVEQKTDFNKWKDSVSYGKRWVVESVFSSMKRMFGEYVSAIKFENMVKEIMLKASLYNLFISTT
;
A
#
# COMPACT_ATOMS: atom_id res chain seq x y z
N MET A 1 5.11 6.65 -17.99
CA MET A 1 4.56 5.75 -19.04
C MET A 1 5.35 4.47 -18.96
N LEU A 2 4.71 3.29 -18.98
CA LEU A 2 5.41 2.02 -19.18
C LEU A 2 5.76 1.97 -20.68
N GLY A 3 6.91 2.50 -21.05
CA GLY A 3 7.30 2.69 -22.44
C GLY A 3 8.46 1.77 -22.86
N PHE A 4 8.80 1.82 -24.12
CA PHE A 4 9.92 1.11 -24.70
C PHE A 4 11.29 1.59 -24.16
N ASP A 5 11.33 2.73 -23.44
CA ASP A 5 12.53 3.29 -22.80
C ASP A 5 13.25 2.28 -21.88
N ILE A 6 12.51 1.28 -21.36
CA ILE A 6 13.08 0.18 -20.56
C ILE A 6 14.03 -0.69 -21.41
N ILE A 7 13.68 -0.88 -22.69
CA ILE A 7 14.51 -1.67 -23.62
C ILE A 7 15.75 -0.87 -24.02
N ASP A 8 15.59 0.42 -24.26
CA ASP A 8 16.70 1.30 -24.67
C ASP A 8 17.74 1.46 -23.56
N ASN A 9 17.35 1.34 -22.29
CA ASN A 9 18.25 1.43 -21.13
C ASN A 9 18.72 0.07 -20.59
N TRP A 10 18.42 -1.03 -21.27
CA TRP A 10 18.66 -2.40 -20.80
C TRP A 10 20.11 -2.64 -20.39
N ASP A 11 21.06 -2.35 -21.26
CA ASP A 11 22.48 -2.63 -21.03
C ASP A 11 23.09 -1.71 -19.97
N ASN A 12 22.66 -0.44 -19.93
CA ASN A 12 23.12 0.51 -18.92
C ASN A 12 22.66 0.09 -17.52
N GLU A 13 21.40 -0.29 -17.37
CA GLU A 13 20.86 -0.76 -16.09
C GLU A 13 21.55 -2.05 -15.64
N LEU A 14 21.78 -3.00 -16.56
CA LEU A 14 22.51 -4.23 -16.24
C LEU A 14 23.96 -3.94 -15.81
N LYS A 15 24.65 -3.01 -16.46
CA LYS A 15 26.00 -2.61 -16.10
C LYS A 15 26.07 -2.07 -14.69
N GLU A 16 25.14 -1.18 -14.31
CA GLU A 16 25.09 -0.65 -12.95
C GLU A 16 24.71 -1.73 -11.92
N MET A 17 23.73 -2.59 -12.23
CA MET A 17 23.31 -3.68 -11.34
C MET A 17 24.39 -4.72 -11.10
N ASN A 18 25.27 -4.93 -12.06
CA ASN A 18 26.37 -5.91 -11.99
C ASN A 18 27.68 -5.32 -11.47
N LYS A 19 27.77 -4.00 -11.27
CA LYS A 19 28.96 -3.34 -10.76
C LYS A 19 29.32 -3.84 -9.36
N GLY A 20 30.49 -4.44 -9.23
CA GLY A 20 30.95 -5.00 -7.95
C GLY A 20 30.23 -6.27 -7.48
N LYS A 21 29.34 -6.83 -8.30
CA LYS A 21 28.63 -8.07 -7.95
C LYS A 21 29.57 -9.27 -7.97
N VAL A 22 29.56 -10.06 -6.92
CA VAL A 22 30.25 -11.36 -6.84
C VAL A 22 29.28 -12.47 -7.25
N GLY A 23 29.76 -13.41 -8.08
CA GLY A 23 28.97 -14.53 -8.61
C GLY A 23 28.27 -14.21 -9.93
N GLU A 24 27.33 -15.06 -10.35
CA GLU A 24 26.63 -14.97 -11.64
C GLU A 24 26.00 -13.59 -11.85
N PRO A 25 26.29 -12.90 -12.96
CA PRO A 25 25.74 -11.59 -13.24
C PRO A 25 24.21 -11.64 -13.48
N TYR A 26 23.55 -10.53 -13.27
CA TYR A 26 22.16 -10.37 -13.67
C TYR A 26 22.07 -10.24 -15.19
N HIS A 27 21.08 -10.94 -15.79
CA HIS A 27 20.79 -10.91 -17.24
C HIS A 27 19.55 -10.08 -17.57
N TYR A 28 18.77 -9.72 -16.56
CA TYR A 28 17.50 -8.99 -16.73
C TYR A 28 17.47 -7.76 -15.83
N PRO A 29 17.19 -6.57 -16.39
CA PRO A 29 17.03 -5.34 -15.63
C PRO A 29 15.88 -5.42 -14.63
N ASN A 30 16.00 -4.74 -13.50
CA ASN A 30 14.93 -4.67 -12.52
C ASN A 30 13.69 -3.93 -13.05
N SER A 31 13.88 -2.91 -13.90
CA SER A 31 12.80 -2.18 -14.57
C SER A 31 11.96 -3.10 -15.46
N PHE A 32 12.61 -3.98 -16.22
CA PHE A 32 11.92 -4.98 -17.05
C PHE A 32 11.13 -6.00 -16.20
N LEU A 33 11.76 -6.52 -15.14
CA LEU A 33 11.10 -7.44 -14.23
C LEU A 33 9.92 -6.78 -13.48
N LEU A 34 10.02 -5.49 -13.16
CA LEU A 34 8.94 -4.71 -12.59
C LEU A 34 7.78 -4.57 -13.58
N LEU A 35 8.07 -4.32 -14.86
CA LEU A 35 7.06 -4.30 -15.93
C LEU A 35 6.33 -5.63 -16.03
N LEU A 36 7.05 -6.75 -16.00
CA LEU A 36 6.44 -8.09 -15.99
C LEU A 36 5.58 -8.29 -14.73
N GLY A 37 6.03 -7.80 -13.57
CA GLY A 37 5.25 -7.81 -12.33
C GLY A 37 3.94 -7.03 -12.47
N TYR A 38 3.98 -5.86 -13.08
CA TYR A 38 2.79 -5.05 -13.36
C TYR A 38 1.83 -5.75 -14.33
N ALA A 39 2.33 -6.28 -15.43
CA ALA A 39 1.52 -7.06 -16.38
C ALA A 39 0.86 -8.26 -15.68
N ARG A 40 1.63 -8.98 -14.85
CA ARG A 40 1.13 -10.12 -14.10
C ARG A 40 -0.03 -9.75 -13.17
N VAL A 41 0.10 -8.69 -12.37
CA VAL A 41 -0.96 -8.31 -11.41
C VAL A 41 -2.18 -7.68 -12.09
N TYR A 42 -1.98 -6.99 -13.21
CA TYR A 42 -3.05 -6.35 -13.96
C TYR A 42 -3.90 -7.36 -14.74
N PHE A 43 -3.23 -8.29 -15.44
CA PHE A 43 -3.91 -9.32 -16.24
C PHE A 43 -4.17 -10.63 -15.46
N HIS A 44 -3.88 -10.66 -14.17
CA HIS A 44 -4.04 -11.83 -13.28
C HIS A 44 -3.30 -13.08 -13.78
N LEU A 45 -2.11 -12.92 -14.37
CA LEU A 45 -1.37 -14.00 -15.00
C LEU A 45 -0.57 -14.84 -14.00
N PRO A 46 -0.63 -16.18 -14.08
CA PRO A 46 0.38 -17.05 -13.50
C PRO A 46 1.77 -16.81 -14.14
N PHE A 47 2.86 -17.05 -13.42
CA PHE A 47 4.22 -16.81 -13.93
C PHE A 47 4.53 -17.53 -15.24
N ARG A 48 4.04 -18.78 -15.44
CA ARG A 48 4.19 -19.50 -16.71
C ARG A 48 3.49 -18.82 -17.88
N GLN A 49 2.31 -18.25 -17.66
CA GLN A 49 1.60 -17.50 -18.69
C GLN A 49 2.28 -16.17 -18.96
N THR A 50 2.86 -15.52 -17.95
CA THR A 50 3.67 -14.31 -18.12
C THR A 50 4.86 -14.59 -19.04
N GLU A 51 5.62 -15.67 -18.83
CA GLU A 51 6.68 -16.11 -19.73
C GLU A 51 6.15 -16.34 -21.16
N GLY A 52 5.03 -17.06 -21.31
CA GLY A 52 4.43 -17.34 -22.60
C GLY A 52 4.06 -16.09 -23.39
N ILE A 53 3.48 -15.09 -22.73
CA ILE A 53 3.14 -13.80 -23.36
C ILE A 53 4.40 -13.05 -23.79
N VAL A 54 5.43 -13.00 -22.93
CA VAL A 54 6.70 -12.37 -23.28
C VAL A 54 7.33 -13.05 -24.49
N ARG A 55 7.36 -14.37 -24.49
CA ARG A 55 7.87 -15.15 -25.62
C ARG A 55 7.15 -14.87 -26.92
N ALA A 56 5.82 -14.83 -26.89
CA ALA A 56 4.98 -14.61 -28.06
C ALA A 56 5.05 -13.18 -28.63
N HIS A 57 5.29 -12.14 -27.81
CA HIS A 57 5.15 -10.75 -28.21
C HIS A 57 6.46 -9.96 -28.20
N ALA A 58 7.45 -10.41 -27.44
CA ALA A 58 8.72 -9.71 -27.28
C ALA A 58 9.92 -10.45 -27.88
N GLU A 59 9.71 -11.64 -28.48
CA GLU A 59 10.76 -12.34 -29.24
C GLU A 59 11.30 -11.41 -30.33
N ASN A 60 12.62 -11.28 -30.41
CA ASN A 60 13.32 -10.34 -31.29
C ASN A 60 13.21 -8.83 -30.92
N LYS A 61 12.51 -8.47 -29.84
CA LYS A 61 12.42 -7.08 -29.37
C LYS A 61 13.21 -6.82 -28.08
N ILE A 62 13.56 -7.89 -27.36
CA ILE A 62 14.37 -7.82 -26.13
C ILE A 62 15.57 -8.77 -26.28
N PRO A 63 16.70 -8.47 -25.61
CA PRO A 63 17.94 -9.27 -25.74
C PRO A 63 17.78 -10.71 -25.28
N SER A 64 16.96 -10.98 -24.26
CA SER A 64 16.70 -12.33 -23.77
C SER A 64 15.38 -12.42 -23.02
N ILE A 65 14.79 -13.62 -22.98
CA ILE A 65 13.47 -13.90 -22.35
C ILE A 65 13.71 -14.68 -21.06
N PRO A 66 13.27 -14.17 -19.90
CA PRO A 66 13.40 -14.89 -18.65
C PRO A 66 12.39 -16.07 -18.59
N ASP A 67 12.81 -17.19 -18.05
CA ASP A 67 11.91 -18.27 -17.68
C ASP A 67 11.03 -17.88 -16.47
N TYR A 68 9.89 -18.58 -16.30
CA TYR A 68 8.92 -18.29 -15.26
C TYR A 68 9.52 -18.37 -13.83
N SER A 69 10.49 -19.24 -13.60
CA SER A 69 11.12 -19.39 -12.29
C SER A 69 12.06 -18.22 -11.97
N THR A 70 12.72 -17.68 -12.98
CA THR A 70 13.53 -16.46 -12.88
C THR A 70 12.60 -15.25 -12.65
N ILE A 71 11.48 -15.14 -13.39
CA ILE A 71 10.50 -14.08 -13.17
C ILE A 71 10.01 -14.12 -11.71
N ASP A 72 9.57 -15.28 -11.21
CA ASP A 72 9.09 -15.45 -9.83
C ASP A 72 10.17 -15.04 -8.81
N ARG A 73 11.36 -15.64 -8.89
CA ARG A 73 12.44 -15.37 -7.93
C ARG A 73 12.87 -13.90 -7.91
N ARG A 74 12.94 -13.26 -9.08
CA ARG A 74 13.43 -11.91 -9.20
C ARG A 74 12.37 -10.88 -8.78
N ILE A 75 11.12 -11.01 -9.20
CA ILE A 75 10.01 -10.12 -8.79
C ILE A 75 9.87 -10.13 -7.26
N ASN A 76 9.94 -11.30 -6.63
CA ASN A 76 9.82 -11.40 -5.17
C ASN A 76 11.01 -10.80 -4.40
N LYS A 77 12.14 -10.52 -5.08
CA LYS A 77 13.32 -9.86 -4.51
C LYS A 77 13.41 -8.36 -4.85
N LEU A 78 12.55 -7.87 -5.76
CA LEU A 78 12.56 -6.44 -6.10
C LEU A 78 12.24 -5.59 -4.87
N ASP A 79 12.91 -4.46 -4.77
CA ASP A 79 12.52 -3.38 -3.87
C ASP A 79 11.44 -2.54 -4.56
N ILE A 80 10.20 -2.71 -4.10
CA ILE A 80 9.02 -2.08 -4.71
C ILE A 80 8.56 -0.96 -3.81
N HIS A 81 8.70 0.27 -4.29
CA HIS A 81 8.19 1.45 -3.61
C HIS A 81 6.80 1.80 -4.14
N VAL A 82 5.87 2.06 -3.24
CA VAL A 82 4.50 2.46 -3.60
C VAL A 82 4.49 3.87 -4.16
N ASN A 83 5.30 4.75 -3.60
CA ASN A 83 5.43 6.13 -4.05
C ASN A 83 6.90 6.46 -4.34
N ASN A 84 7.23 6.65 -5.62
CA ASN A 84 8.59 7.00 -6.07
C ASN A 84 8.80 8.51 -6.23
N ASN A 85 7.76 9.32 -6.09
CA ASN A 85 7.87 10.75 -6.22
C ASN A 85 8.08 11.38 -4.84
N LYS A 86 9.20 12.07 -4.65
CA LYS A 86 9.37 13.05 -3.57
C LYS A 86 8.36 14.16 -3.85
N LEU A 87 7.18 14.03 -3.28
CA LEU A 87 6.20 15.11 -3.24
C LEU A 87 6.74 16.15 -2.25
N GLY A 88 7.38 17.18 -2.74
CA GLY A 88 7.69 18.37 -1.95
C GLY A 88 6.41 19.17 -1.68
N SER A 89 5.35 18.54 -1.19
CA SER A 89 4.13 19.23 -0.81
C SER A 89 4.11 19.44 0.69
N ASN A 90 4.03 20.68 1.07
CA ASN A 90 3.75 21.10 2.44
C ASN A 90 2.24 21.04 2.66
N ASP A 91 1.82 20.80 3.90
CA ASP A 91 0.40 20.87 4.33
C ASP A 91 -0.47 19.71 3.78
N VAL A 92 0.04 18.47 3.83
CA VAL A 92 -0.69 17.29 3.35
C VAL A 92 -1.73 16.83 4.37
N ILE A 93 -2.94 16.55 3.92
CA ILE A 93 -3.97 15.87 4.72
C ILE A 93 -4.02 14.40 4.31
N ILE A 94 -3.85 13.51 5.27
CA ILE A 94 -3.79 12.08 5.05
C ILE A 94 -5.05 11.40 5.59
N ALA A 95 -5.68 10.55 4.78
CA ALA A 95 -6.68 9.60 5.27
C ALA A 95 -6.04 8.22 5.41
N ILE A 96 -6.28 7.57 6.55
CA ILE A 96 -5.77 6.23 6.85
C ILE A 96 -6.94 5.30 7.14
N ASP A 97 -6.91 4.11 6.53
CA ASP A 97 -7.86 3.04 6.80
C ASP A 97 -7.25 1.68 6.47
N SER A 98 -7.95 0.61 6.78
CA SER A 98 -7.55 -0.75 6.48
C SER A 98 -8.65 -1.55 5.79
N THR A 99 -8.25 -2.50 4.95
CA THR A 99 -9.18 -3.43 4.30
C THR A 99 -8.63 -4.84 4.28
N GLY A 100 -9.53 -5.82 4.26
CA GLY A 100 -9.17 -7.23 4.07
C GLY A 100 -8.96 -7.59 2.60
N ILE A 101 -7.96 -8.45 2.33
CA ILE A 101 -7.76 -9.10 1.05
C ILE A 101 -7.68 -10.62 1.23
N LYS A 102 -8.31 -11.38 0.35
CA LYS A 102 -8.41 -12.85 0.45
C LYS A 102 -7.09 -13.50 0.05
N VAL A 103 -6.74 -14.59 0.73
CA VAL A 103 -5.64 -15.47 0.32
C VAL A 103 -6.24 -16.68 -0.39
N THR A 104 -6.09 -16.76 -1.71
CA THR A 104 -6.75 -17.76 -2.57
C THR A 104 -6.44 -19.22 -2.19
N ASN A 105 -5.22 -19.51 -1.73
CA ASN A 105 -4.79 -20.86 -1.39
C ASN A 105 -5.36 -21.38 -0.06
N ARG A 106 -6.11 -20.57 0.69
CA ARG A 106 -6.84 -20.97 1.91
C ARG A 106 -8.34 -20.87 1.67
N GLY A 107 -8.80 -21.37 0.52
CA GLY A 107 -10.16 -21.24 0.07
C GLY A 107 -11.21 -21.82 1.02
N GLU A 108 -12.42 -21.32 0.91
CA GLU A 108 -13.63 -21.78 1.62
C GLU A 108 -13.85 -23.30 1.45
N TRP A 109 -13.44 -23.86 0.29
CA TRP A 109 -13.51 -25.27 -0.03
C TRP A 109 -12.75 -26.16 0.97
N MET A 110 -11.54 -25.74 1.40
CA MET A 110 -10.78 -26.47 2.43
C MET A 110 -11.50 -26.48 3.79
N GLY A 111 -12.15 -25.37 4.15
CA GLY A 111 -12.96 -25.28 5.36
C GLY A 111 -14.18 -26.20 5.32
N HIS A 112 -14.87 -26.30 4.18
CA HIS A 112 -16.03 -27.16 4.00
C HIS A 112 -15.65 -28.65 3.95
N LYS A 113 -14.60 -29.03 3.22
CA LYS A 113 -14.22 -30.43 3.04
C LYS A 113 -13.67 -31.08 4.30
N TRP A 114 -12.94 -30.34 5.13
CA TRP A 114 -12.23 -30.91 6.28
C TRP A 114 -12.82 -30.48 7.63
N HIS A 115 -13.99 -29.85 7.66
CA HIS A 115 -14.60 -29.30 8.87
C HIS A 115 -13.62 -28.50 9.76
N CYS A 116 -12.53 -28.05 9.16
CA CYS A 116 -11.57 -27.23 9.88
C CYS A 116 -12.21 -25.87 10.14
N LYS A 117 -12.47 -25.55 11.40
CA LYS A 117 -12.76 -24.18 11.87
C LYS A 117 -11.57 -23.23 11.65
N SER A 118 -10.71 -23.51 10.65
CA SER A 118 -9.58 -22.67 10.33
C SER A 118 -10.13 -21.37 9.74
N ARG A 119 -9.87 -20.29 10.45
CA ARG A 119 -10.25 -18.93 10.10
C ARG A 119 -9.83 -18.65 8.66
N LYS A 120 -10.75 -18.08 7.90
CA LYS A 120 -10.48 -17.57 6.55
C LYS A 120 -9.20 -16.75 6.61
N GLY A 121 -8.17 -17.11 5.83
CA GLY A 121 -6.90 -16.38 5.83
C GLY A 121 -7.07 -15.09 5.06
N TYR A 122 -7.34 -13.99 5.79
CA TYR A 122 -7.30 -12.65 5.24
C TYR A 122 -5.97 -12.00 5.62
N LEU A 123 -5.40 -11.27 4.69
CA LEU A 123 -4.41 -10.26 4.99
C LEU A 123 -5.12 -8.94 5.19
N LYS A 124 -4.58 -8.10 6.05
CA LYS A 124 -5.04 -6.75 6.29
C LYS A 124 -4.08 -5.78 5.63
N ILE A 125 -4.61 -4.95 4.74
CA ILE A 125 -3.85 -3.89 4.07
C ILE A 125 -4.21 -2.59 4.74
N HIS A 126 -3.21 -1.89 5.25
CA HIS A 126 -3.34 -0.54 5.82
C HIS A 126 -2.76 0.45 4.81
N VAL A 127 -3.51 1.49 4.50
CA VAL A 127 -3.14 2.46 3.48
C VAL A 127 -3.26 3.87 4.03
N ALA A 128 -2.28 4.70 3.71
CA ALA A 128 -2.31 6.13 3.91
C ALA A 128 -2.37 6.83 2.54
N VAL A 129 -3.37 7.67 2.32
CA VAL A 129 -3.59 8.37 1.04
C VAL A 129 -3.58 9.88 1.24
N ASP A 130 -3.03 10.62 0.28
CA ASP A 130 -3.13 12.08 0.22
C ASP A 130 -4.50 12.48 -0.33
N ILE A 131 -5.28 13.22 0.47
CA ILE A 131 -6.63 13.68 0.11
C ILE A 131 -6.71 15.17 -0.19
N ASN A 132 -5.60 15.89 -0.07
CA ASN A 132 -5.52 17.34 -0.32
C ASN A 132 -4.76 17.68 -1.60
N ASN A 133 -4.55 16.70 -2.48
CA ASN A 133 -3.81 16.93 -3.71
C ASN A 133 -4.58 17.88 -4.64
N LYS A 134 -3.96 19.02 -4.98
CA LYS A 134 -4.51 20.09 -5.83
C LYS A 134 -4.99 19.59 -7.21
N ASN A 135 -4.49 18.45 -7.66
CA ASN A 135 -4.82 17.87 -8.96
C ASN A 135 -5.92 16.78 -8.88
N ASN A 136 -6.58 16.63 -7.74
CA ASN A 136 -7.54 15.53 -7.48
C ASN A 136 -6.99 14.10 -7.75
N LYS A 137 -5.67 13.95 -7.83
CA LYS A 137 -4.99 12.67 -8.04
C LYS A 137 -4.70 12.01 -6.70
N ILE A 138 -5.61 11.13 -6.27
CA ILE A 138 -5.50 10.46 -4.97
C ILE A 138 -4.47 9.35 -5.06
N LYS A 139 -3.30 9.57 -4.44
CA LYS A 139 -2.19 8.61 -4.42
C LYS A 139 -2.05 7.94 -3.06
N ILE A 140 -1.66 6.68 -3.11
CA ILE A 140 -1.21 5.96 -1.93
C ILE A 140 0.19 6.46 -1.57
N LEU A 141 0.34 7.03 -0.38
CA LEU A 141 1.64 7.50 0.11
C LEU A 141 2.42 6.38 0.78
N SER A 142 1.74 5.60 1.62
CA SER A 142 2.35 4.48 2.32
C SER A 142 1.36 3.33 2.44
N LEU A 143 1.89 2.11 2.46
CA LEU A 143 1.12 0.89 2.59
C LEU A 143 1.86 -0.11 3.49
N ASN A 144 1.10 -0.73 4.39
CA ASN A 144 1.60 -1.83 5.21
C ASN A 144 0.65 -3.03 5.14
N VAL A 145 1.20 -4.23 5.15
CA VAL A 145 0.43 -5.48 5.10
C VAL A 145 0.67 -6.27 6.38
N THR A 146 -0.42 -6.65 7.02
CA THR A 146 -0.38 -7.43 8.26
C THR A 146 -1.29 -8.64 8.19
N THR A 147 -1.18 -9.51 9.18
CA THR A 147 -2.19 -10.53 9.42
C THR A 147 -3.45 -9.92 10.05
N GLU A 148 -4.57 -10.60 9.95
CA GLU A 148 -5.87 -10.18 10.52
C GLU A 148 -5.83 -9.86 12.03
N LYS A 149 -4.83 -10.42 12.76
CA LYS A 149 -4.68 -10.27 14.22
C LYS A 149 -4.10 -8.94 14.66
N VAL A 150 -3.51 -8.18 13.75
CA VAL A 150 -2.86 -6.91 14.08
C VAL A 150 -3.93 -5.81 14.15
N HIS A 151 -3.96 -5.10 15.28
CA HIS A 151 -4.87 -3.97 15.48
C HIS A 151 -4.40 -2.74 14.69
N ASP A 152 -5.31 -2.02 14.04
CA ASP A 152 -5.02 -0.90 13.14
C ASP A 152 -4.17 0.20 13.79
N SER A 153 -4.46 0.53 15.04
CA SER A 153 -3.71 1.53 15.81
C SER A 153 -2.21 1.23 15.97
N LYS A 154 -1.77 -0.03 15.80
CA LYS A 154 -0.35 -0.39 15.87
C LYS A 154 0.40 -0.05 14.58
N VAL A 155 -0.31 0.08 13.48
CA VAL A 155 0.28 0.24 12.14
C VAL A 155 0.42 1.71 11.75
N LEU A 156 -0.44 2.59 12.26
CA LEU A 156 -0.40 4.03 11.94
C LEU A 156 1.00 4.65 12.14
N PRO A 157 1.71 4.44 13.25
CA PRO A 157 3.05 5.00 13.41
C PRO A 157 4.06 4.54 12.34
N MET A 158 3.91 3.29 11.83
CA MET A 158 4.78 2.76 10.78
C MET A 158 4.51 3.46 9.44
N LEU A 159 3.23 3.63 9.06
CA LEU A 159 2.84 4.37 7.86
C LEU A 159 3.32 5.82 7.92
N MET A 160 3.15 6.48 9.07
CA MET A 160 3.57 7.87 9.25
C MET A 160 5.08 8.03 9.24
N HIS A 161 5.83 7.08 9.81
CA HIS A 161 7.29 7.10 9.77
C HIS A 161 7.81 7.03 8.33
N ASP A 162 7.22 6.17 7.50
CA ASP A 162 7.54 6.07 6.08
C ASP A 162 7.28 7.41 5.35
N ILE A 163 6.13 8.03 5.59
CA ILE A 163 5.75 9.28 4.95
C ILE A 163 6.64 10.45 5.40
N ILE A 164 6.79 10.65 6.69
CA ILE A 164 7.49 11.82 7.25
C ILE A 164 9.00 11.70 7.03
N ARG A 165 9.60 10.54 7.34
CA ARG A 165 11.05 10.41 7.36
C ARG A 165 11.65 9.93 6.06
N GLN A 166 11.01 8.98 5.36
CA GLN A 166 11.56 8.44 4.13
C GLN A 166 11.19 9.31 2.92
N GLN A 167 9.97 9.86 2.89
CA GLN A 167 9.49 10.68 1.78
C GLN A 167 9.63 12.18 2.03
N ASN A 168 9.95 12.59 3.26
CA ASN A 168 10.09 14.00 3.67
C ASN A 168 8.86 14.84 3.34
N ILE A 169 7.67 14.31 3.68
CA ILE A 169 6.37 14.97 3.46
C ILE A 169 5.94 15.62 4.77
N ASP A 170 5.58 16.90 4.71
CA ASP A 170 5.00 17.64 5.83
C ASP A 170 3.50 17.36 5.92
N VAL A 171 3.07 16.75 7.04
CA VAL A 171 1.71 16.30 7.26
C VAL A 171 1.01 17.21 8.26
N ASN A 172 -0.05 17.86 7.83
CA ASN A 172 -0.88 18.72 8.67
C ASN A 172 -1.90 17.93 9.50
N THR A 173 -2.67 17.06 8.86
CA THR A 173 -3.80 16.37 9.50
C THR A 173 -3.85 14.90 9.11
N VAL A 174 -4.15 14.04 10.08
CA VAL A 174 -4.43 12.62 9.85
C VAL A 174 -5.89 12.31 10.20
N ILE A 175 -6.63 11.83 9.19
CA ILE A 175 -8.03 11.40 9.31
C ILE A 175 -8.07 9.88 9.42
N ALA A 176 -8.72 9.35 10.47
CA ALA A 176 -8.88 7.92 10.65
C ALA A 176 -10.15 7.60 11.45
N ASP A 177 -10.63 6.36 11.37
CA ASP A 177 -11.82 5.91 12.08
C ASP A 177 -11.57 5.59 13.57
N GLY A 178 -12.62 5.19 14.28
CA GLY A 178 -12.57 4.85 15.71
C GLY A 178 -11.72 3.61 16.04
N SER A 179 -11.26 2.82 15.07
CA SER A 179 -10.30 1.74 15.32
C SER A 179 -8.93 2.27 15.73
N TYR A 180 -8.61 3.50 15.32
CA TYR A 180 -7.39 4.22 15.66
C TYR A 180 -7.49 5.03 16.95
N ASP A 181 -8.66 5.09 17.62
CA ASP A 181 -8.84 5.80 18.89
C ASP A 181 -8.03 5.15 20.02
N SER A 182 -6.82 5.65 20.21
CA SER A 182 -5.95 5.27 21.33
C SER A 182 -5.07 6.43 21.78
N ASN A 183 -4.80 6.50 23.09
CA ASN A 183 -3.94 7.53 23.67
C ASN A 183 -2.56 7.60 22.99
N LYS A 184 -1.99 6.43 22.67
CA LYS A 184 -0.68 6.35 22.00
C LYS A 184 -0.69 7.04 20.63
N ILE A 185 -1.76 6.89 19.87
CA ILE A 185 -1.90 7.54 18.55
C ILE A 185 -2.01 9.06 18.72
N PHE A 186 -2.87 9.53 19.62
CA PHE A 186 -3.02 10.96 19.86
C PHE A 186 -1.70 11.60 20.35
N GLN A 187 -0.95 10.92 21.22
CA GLN A 187 0.38 11.37 21.65
C GLN A 187 1.38 11.37 20.50
N PHE A 188 1.42 10.31 19.70
CA PHE A 188 2.32 10.21 18.54
C PHE A 188 2.07 11.33 17.53
N LEU A 189 0.82 11.58 17.18
CA LEU A 189 0.46 12.66 16.24
C LEU A 189 0.80 14.03 16.84
N SER A 190 0.48 14.25 18.11
CA SER A 190 0.82 15.50 18.79
C SER A 190 2.32 15.75 18.88
N PHE A 191 3.13 14.70 19.11
CA PHE A 191 4.59 14.82 19.15
C PHE A 191 5.19 15.22 17.80
N ASN A 192 4.53 14.88 16.71
CA ASN A 192 4.95 15.25 15.35
C ASN A 192 4.20 16.49 14.82
N ASP A 193 3.55 17.27 15.67
CA ASP A 193 2.76 18.46 15.31
C ASP A 193 1.64 18.22 14.29
N ILE A 194 1.11 16.99 14.26
CA ILE A 194 0.05 16.57 13.34
C ILE A 194 -1.32 16.66 14.04
N LYS A 195 -2.28 17.30 13.38
CA LYS A 195 -3.66 17.41 13.89
C LYS A 195 -4.37 16.04 13.77
N PRO A 196 -4.83 15.44 14.88
CA PRO A 196 -5.61 14.20 14.82
C PRO A 196 -7.07 14.49 14.48
N ALA A 197 -7.54 13.99 13.35
CA ALA A 197 -8.96 13.95 12.96
C ALA A 197 -9.48 12.51 13.08
N ILE A 198 -9.43 11.96 14.30
CA ILE A 198 -9.79 10.58 14.62
C ILE A 198 -11.15 10.56 15.33
N GLU A 199 -12.11 9.79 14.80
CA GLU A 199 -13.37 9.56 15.47
C GLU A 199 -13.14 8.81 16.79
N VAL A 200 -13.62 9.35 17.91
CA VAL A 200 -13.53 8.64 19.19
C VAL A 200 -14.62 7.58 19.29
N ARG A 201 -14.34 6.50 19.97
CA ARG A 201 -15.31 5.41 20.16
C ARG A 201 -16.55 5.90 20.90
N LYS A 202 -17.73 5.37 20.57
CA LYS A 202 -19.02 5.76 21.18
C LYS A 202 -18.98 5.72 22.71
N ASN A 203 -18.25 4.78 23.31
CA ASN A 203 -18.08 4.62 24.76
C ASN A 203 -16.85 5.37 25.31
N ALA A 204 -16.21 6.24 24.52
CA ALA A 204 -15.04 6.99 24.98
C ALA A 204 -15.39 7.88 26.18
N ARG A 205 -14.51 7.89 27.18
CA ARG A 205 -14.61 8.71 28.39
C ARG A 205 -13.37 9.56 28.55
N ILE A 206 -13.54 10.73 29.19
CA ILE A 206 -12.44 11.55 29.66
C ILE A 206 -11.69 10.75 30.74
N ARG A 207 -10.37 10.76 30.71
CA ARG A 207 -9.52 10.11 31.70
C ARG A 207 -8.73 11.19 32.46
N ASN A 208 -8.55 10.97 33.75
CA ASN A 208 -7.79 11.87 34.63
C ASN A 208 -6.27 11.68 34.52
N ASP A 209 -5.80 11.19 33.38
CA ASP A 209 -4.41 10.98 33.06
C ASP A 209 -3.92 12.03 32.06
N ASN A 210 -2.62 12.12 31.82
CA ASN A 210 -1.98 13.14 30.97
C ASN A 210 -2.33 13.02 29.46
N HIS A 211 -3.55 12.57 29.13
CA HIS A 211 -4.01 12.37 27.74
C HIS A 211 -4.84 13.53 27.21
N TYR A 212 -4.36 14.76 27.43
CA TYR A 212 -5.07 16.00 27.13
C TYR A 212 -5.61 16.04 25.69
N LYS A 213 -4.82 15.71 24.69
CA LYS A 213 -5.25 15.79 23.27
C LYS A 213 -6.42 14.84 22.94
N ARG A 214 -6.38 13.59 23.45
CA ARG A 214 -7.50 12.66 23.26
C ARG A 214 -8.73 13.08 24.06
N ASN A 215 -8.55 13.56 25.29
CA ASN A 215 -9.64 14.06 26.10
C ASN A 215 -10.34 15.26 25.46
N LEU A 216 -9.58 16.18 24.85
CA LEU A 216 -10.12 17.29 24.08
C LEU A 216 -10.96 16.79 22.91
N ALA A 217 -10.49 15.84 22.13
CA ALA A 217 -11.26 15.25 21.04
C ALA A 217 -12.57 14.58 21.52
N VAL A 218 -12.55 13.93 22.71
CA VAL A 218 -13.76 13.36 23.32
C VAL A 218 -14.76 14.47 23.68
N VAL A 219 -14.30 15.59 24.23
CA VAL A 219 -15.19 16.72 24.58
C VAL A 219 -15.78 17.32 23.31
N GLU A 220 -14.96 17.68 22.34
CA GLU A 220 -15.40 18.31 21.10
C GLU A 220 -16.44 17.47 20.36
N GLN A 221 -16.17 16.17 20.17
CA GLN A 221 -17.05 15.27 19.45
C GLN A 221 -18.37 14.96 20.20
N LYS A 222 -18.33 14.94 21.52
CA LYS A 222 -19.55 14.75 22.33
C LYS A 222 -20.38 16.01 22.46
N THR A 223 -19.77 17.18 22.36
CA THR A 223 -20.49 18.47 22.41
C THR A 223 -21.22 18.74 21.09
N ASP A 224 -20.51 18.63 19.96
CA ASP A 224 -21.08 18.82 18.62
C ASP A 224 -20.25 18.07 17.59
N PHE A 225 -20.69 16.85 17.25
CA PHE A 225 -19.99 16.00 16.30
C PHE A 225 -19.96 16.60 14.89
N ASN A 226 -21.03 17.27 14.45
CA ASN A 226 -21.08 17.85 13.11
C ASN A 226 -20.10 19.03 12.98
N LYS A 227 -20.10 19.92 13.97
CA LYS A 227 -19.14 21.03 14.01
C LYS A 227 -17.70 20.54 14.02
N TRP A 228 -17.38 19.52 14.83
CA TRP A 228 -16.06 18.89 14.82
C TRP A 228 -15.73 18.27 13.46
N LYS A 229 -16.64 17.49 12.89
CA LYS A 229 -16.49 16.83 11.60
C LYS A 229 -16.11 17.83 10.49
N ASP A 230 -16.81 18.98 10.46
CA ASP A 230 -16.55 20.03 9.47
C ASP A 230 -15.20 20.73 9.72
N SER A 231 -14.86 21.01 10.99
CA SER A 231 -13.62 21.69 11.37
C SER A 231 -12.34 20.94 11.03
N VAL A 232 -12.41 19.59 10.92
CA VAL A 232 -11.27 18.73 10.57
C VAL A 232 -11.44 18.06 9.20
N SER A 233 -12.46 18.45 8.43
CA SER A 233 -12.79 17.84 7.13
C SER A 233 -12.94 16.30 7.18
N TYR A 234 -13.43 15.76 8.30
CA TYR A 234 -13.55 14.32 8.53
C TYR A 234 -14.40 13.62 7.47
N GLY A 235 -15.35 14.34 6.87
CA GLY A 235 -16.16 13.86 5.76
C GLY A 235 -15.36 13.35 4.56
N LYS A 236 -14.09 13.79 4.39
CA LYS A 236 -13.21 13.32 3.32
C LYS A 236 -12.64 11.90 3.57
N ARG A 237 -12.90 11.26 4.70
CA ARG A 237 -12.43 9.88 5.01
C ARG A 237 -12.85 8.86 3.95
N TRP A 238 -14.03 9.01 3.34
CA TRP A 238 -14.51 8.10 2.30
C TRP A 238 -13.55 7.94 1.10
N VAL A 239 -12.63 8.89 0.93
CA VAL A 239 -11.64 8.87 -0.17
C VAL A 239 -10.76 7.63 -0.10
N VAL A 240 -10.34 7.20 1.09
CA VAL A 240 -9.54 5.98 1.23
C VAL A 240 -10.34 4.72 0.87
N GLU A 241 -11.65 4.71 1.16
CA GLU A 241 -12.54 3.61 0.76
C GLU A 241 -12.66 3.54 -0.76
N SER A 242 -12.68 4.68 -1.46
CA SER A 242 -12.69 4.73 -2.93
C SER A 242 -11.40 4.18 -3.54
N VAL A 243 -10.25 4.41 -2.90
CA VAL A 243 -8.96 3.81 -3.29
C VAL A 243 -9.00 2.29 -3.17
N PHE A 244 -9.51 1.76 -2.04
CA PHE A 244 -9.67 0.32 -1.87
C PHE A 244 -10.61 -0.29 -2.91
N SER A 245 -11.75 0.35 -3.17
CA SER A 245 -12.70 -0.09 -4.20
C SER A 245 -12.05 -0.13 -5.58
N SER A 246 -11.30 0.90 -5.94
CA SER A 246 -10.60 0.98 -7.22
C SER A 246 -9.52 -0.09 -7.34
N MET A 247 -8.69 -0.27 -6.30
CA MET A 247 -7.67 -1.32 -6.29
C MET A 247 -8.27 -2.72 -6.42
N LYS A 248 -9.33 -3.02 -5.68
CA LYS A 248 -10.03 -4.31 -5.74
C LYS A 248 -10.67 -4.56 -7.10
N ARG A 249 -11.22 -3.53 -7.72
CA ARG A 249 -11.81 -3.62 -9.06
C ARG A 249 -10.75 -3.87 -10.14
N MET A 250 -9.60 -3.19 -10.05
CA MET A 250 -8.53 -3.33 -11.04
C MET A 250 -7.72 -4.62 -10.88
N PHE A 251 -7.44 -5.04 -9.65
CA PHE A 251 -6.47 -6.09 -9.37
C PHE A 251 -7.07 -7.31 -8.64
N GLY A 252 -8.39 -7.34 -8.46
CA GLY A 252 -9.08 -8.40 -7.71
C GLY A 252 -8.92 -8.27 -6.19
N GLU A 253 -9.77 -9.01 -5.48
CA GLU A 253 -9.86 -9.00 -4.01
C GLU A 253 -9.00 -10.08 -3.35
N TYR A 254 -7.99 -10.60 -4.04
CA TYR A 254 -7.19 -11.71 -3.57
C TYR A 254 -5.72 -11.57 -3.94
N VAL A 255 -4.88 -12.35 -3.26
CA VAL A 255 -3.47 -12.58 -3.62
C VAL A 255 -3.27 -14.03 -3.99
N SER A 256 -2.42 -14.27 -5.00
CA SER A 256 -2.11 -15.61 -5.53
C SER A 256 -0.88 -16.23 -4.85
N ALA A 257 0.00 -15.42 -4.30
CA ALA A 257 1.22 -15.87 -3.65
C ALA A 257 0.93 -16.73 -2.42
N ILE A 258 1.85 -17.65 -2.08
CA ILE A 258 1.72 -18.59 -0.96
C ILE A 258 2.48 -18.10 0.28
N LYS A 259 3.71 -17.63 0.10
CA LYS A 259 4.54 -17.11 1.19
C LYS A 259 4.12 -15.70 1.55
N PHE A 260 4.13 -15.38 2.84
CA PHE A 260 3.70 -14.05 3.33
C PHE A 260 4.48 -12.92 2.66
N GLU A 261 5.80 -13.04 2.56
CA GLU A 261 6.67 -12.03 1.93
C GLU A 261 6.30 -11.81 0.45
N ASN A 262 5.96 -12.88 -0.28
CA ASN A 262 5.54 -12.79 -1.67
C ASN A 262 4.13 -12.20 -1.80
N MET A 263 3.24 -12.46 -0.83
CA MET A 263 1.92 -11.80 -0.76
C MET A 263 2.08 -10.29 -0.57
N VAL A 264 2.99 -9.87 0.30
CA VAL A 264 3.32 -8.47 0.50
C VAL A 264 3.83 -7.85 -0.80
N LYS A 265 4.75 -8.50 -1.51
CA LYS A 265 5.27 -8.02 -2.81
C LYS A 265 4.17 -7.92 -3.87
N GLU A 266 3.25 -8.88 -3.93
CA GLU A 266 2.11 -8.82 -4.85
C GLU A 266 1.19 -7.62 -4.55
N ILE A 267 0.95 -7.32 -3.28
CA ILE A 267 0.15 -6.15 -2.87
C ILE A 267 0.90 -4.85 -3.17
N MET A 268 2.20 -4.80 -2.92
CA MET A 268 3.03 -3.63 -3.25
C MET A 268 3.04 -3.34 -4.76
N LEU A 269 3.11 -4.37 -5.62
CA LEU A 269 2.97 -4.23 -7.07
C LEU A 269 1.61 -3.63 -7.45
N LYS A 270 0.52 -4.13 -6.87
CA LYS A 270 -0.84 -3.61 -7.12
C LYS A 270 -0.95 -2.13 -6.73
N ALA A 271 -0.43 -1.75 -5.57
CA ALA A 271 -0.47 -0.37 -5.09
C ALA A 271 0.43 0.57 -5.92
N SER A 272 1.64 0.13 -6.27
CA SER A 272 2.56 0.90 -7.12
C SER A 272 1.97 1.12 -8.52
N LEU A 273 1.36 0.08 -9.11
CA LEU A 273 0.69 0.19 -10.41
C LEU A 273 -0.56 1.09 -10.35
N TYR A 274 -1.33 1.04 -9.23
CA TYR A 274 -2.42 1.98 -9.00
C TYR A 274 -1.92 3.43 -9.06
N ASN A 275 -0.86 3.75 -8.33
CA ASN A 275 -0.27 5.09 -8.32
C ASN A 275 0.25 5.51 -9.70
N LEU A 276 0.80 4.57 -10.47
CA LEU A 276 1.24 4.82 -11.84
C LEU A 276 0.05 5.24 -12.72
N PHE A 277 -1.06 4.51 -12.69
CA PHE A 277 -2.26 4.86 -13.46
C PHE A 277 -2.82 6.23 -13.08
N ILE A 278 -2.94 6.51 -11.77
CA ILE A 278 -3.40 7.82 -11.29
C ILE A 278 -2.46 8.95 -11.74
N SER A 279 -1.17 8.67 -11.93
CA SER A 279 -0.20 9.69 -12.37
C SER A 279 -0.30 10.01 -13.86
N THR A 280 -0.74 9.05 -14.67
CA THR A 280 -0.80 9.16 -16.14
C THR A 280 -2.14 9.67 -16.68
N THR A 281 -3.21 9.59 -15.88
CA THR A 281 -4.50 10.23 -16.15
C THR A 281 -4.49 11.68 -15.70
#